data_910d78a6efb505252ef43572369f86f8
#
_entry.id   910d78a6efb505252ef43572369f86f8
#
_cell.length_a   1.000
_cell.length_b   1.000
_cell.length_c   1.000
_cell.angle_alpha   90.00
_cell.angle_beta   90.00
_cell.angle_gamma   90.00
#
_symmetry.space_group_name_H-M   'P 1'
#
loop_
_entity.id
_entity.type
_entity.pdbx_description
1 polymer ?
#
loop_
_entity_poly.entity_id
_entity_poly.type
_entity_poly.pdbx_seq_one_letter_code
_entity_poly.pdbx_strand_id
1 'polypeptide(L)'
;MSPVFDEKELLDRIDNDWEFLSETVEMLSTDGRALMAEVRRATDAGDAAALGRAAHTLKGMISNFCAPTAQASAFAVEKIGREGDLSSAPEAVTALEAHLDALTTALNDFVAARSS
;
A
#
# COMPACT_ATOMS: atom_id res chain seq x y z
N MET A 1 -10.42 -17.79 -0.34
CA MET A 1 -10.06 -16.69 0.59
C MET A 1 -8.84 -15.98 0.11
N SER A 2 -8.86 -14.67 0.07
CA SER A 2 -7.70 -13.90 -0.33
C SER A 2 -6.82 -13.61 0.90
N PRO A 3 -5.53 -13.98 0.88
CA PRO A 3 -4.62 -13.58 1.95
C PRO A 3 -4.17 -12.13 1.83
N VAL A 4 -4.54 -11.46 0.74
CA VAL A 4 -4.08 -10.10 0.44
C VAL A 4 -4.79 -9.07 1.32
N PHE A 5 -6.09 -9.24 1.54
CA PHE A 5 -6.84 -8.42 2.48
C PHE A 5 -8.02 -9.21 3.05
N ASP A 6 -8.54 -8.75 4.19
CA ASP A 6 -9.67 -9.39 4.86
C ASP A 6 -10.96 -8.79 4.34
N GLU A 7 -11.66 -9.52 3.46
CA GLU A 7 -12.88 -9.06 2.79
C GLU A 7 -13.99 -8.73 3.78
N LYS A 8 -14.20 -9.60 4.75
CA LYS A 8 -15.27 -9.42 5.72
C LYS A 8 -15.03 -8.20 6.59
N GLU A 9 -13.82 -8.07 7.11
CA GLU A 9 -13.45 -6.93 7.95
C GLU A 9 -13.55 -5.63 7.15
N LEU A 10 -13.13 -5.64 5.89
CA LEU A 10 -13.21 -4.48 5.04
C LEU A 10 -14.65 -4.03 4.83
N LEU A 11 -15.55 -4.97 4.49
CA LEU A 11 -16.97 -4.66 4.29
C LEU A 11 -17.63 -4.15 5.57
N ASP A 12 -17.29 -4.74 6.72
CA ASP A 12 -17.79 -4.28 8.02
C ASP A 12 -17.34 -2.85 8.29
N ARG A 13 -16.08 -2.55 7.99
CA ARG A 13 -15.48 -1.24 8.25
C ARG A 13 -16.11 -0.13 7.41
N ILE A 14 -16.49 -0.43 6.18
CA ILE A 14 -17.10 0.54 5.27
C ILE A 14 -18.63 0.47 5.29
N ASP A 15 -19.21 -0.36 6.17
CA ASP A 15 -20.65 -0.53 6.30
C ASP A 15 -21.31 -0.95 4.97
N ASN A 16 -20.63 -1.78 4.21
CA ASN A 16 -21.06 -2.29 2.89
C ASN A 16 -21.32 -1.18 1.86
N ASP A 17 -20.64 -0.04 2.01
CA ASP A 17 -20.75 1.06 1.06
C ASP A 17 -19.82 0.83 -0.12
N TRP A 18 -20.31 0.17 -1.15
CA TRP A 18 -19.54 -0.20 -2.32
C TRP A 18 -19.10 0.99 -3.17
N GLU A 19 -19.89 2.05 -3.19
CA GLU A 19 -19.51 3.27 -3.89
C GLU A 19 -18.30 3.92 -3.24
N PHE A 20 -18.33 4.04 -1.92
CA PHE A 20 -17.20 4.56 -1.16
C PHE A 20 -15.96 3.69 -1.37
N LEU A 21 -16.12 2.37 -1.32
CA LEU A 21 -15.00 1.44 -1.54
C LEU A 21 -14.40 1.62 -2.93
N SER A 22 -15.24 1.72 -3.95
CA SER A 22 -14.78 1.90 -5.33
C SER A 22 -13.94 3.17 -5.46
N GLU A 23 -14.39 4.27 -4.85
CA GLU A 23 -13.66 5.53 -4.87
C GLU A 23 -12.32 5.43 -4.15
N THR A 24 -12.28 4.79 -2.98
CA THR A 24 -11.04 4.67 -2.21
C THR A 24 -10.05 3.71 -2.88
N VAL A 25 -10.53 2.67 -3.54
CA VAL A 25 -9.67 1.76 -4.30
C VAL A 25 -9.06 2.49 -5.50
N GLU A 26 -9.85 3.33 -6.16
CA GLU A 26 -9.33 4.14 -7.27
C GLU A 26 -8.25 5.11 -6.78
N MET A 27 -8.46 5.76 -5.64
CA MET A 27 -7.46 6.63 -5.03
C MET A 27 -6.18 5.86 -4.70
N LEU A 28 -6.30 4.67 -4.13
CA LEU A 28 -5.13 3.85 -3.84
C LEU A 28 -4.38 3.50 -5.13
N SER A 29 -5.10 3.15 -6.19
CA SER A 29 -4.49 2.78 -7.46
C SER A 29 -3.71 3.95 -8.08
N THR A 30 -4.22 5.17 -7.95
CA THR A 30 -3.60 6.37 -8.51
C THR A 30 -2.52 6.93 -7.59
N ASP A 31 -2.90 7.26 -6.35
CA ASP A 31 -2.00 7.90 -5.39
C ASP A 31 -0.95 6.92 -4.86
N GLY A 32 -1.31 5.66 -4.72
CA GLY A 32 -0.38 4.62 -4.30
C GLY A 32 0.74 4.44 -5.32
N ARG A 33 0.41 4.50 -6.60
CA ARG A 33 1.41 4.42 -7.66
C ARG A 33 2.36 5.61 -7.63
N ALA A 34 1.83 6.82 -7.42
CA ALA A 34 2.63 8.02 -7.31
C ALA A 34 3.57 7.97 -6.10
N LEU A 35 3.05 7.49 -4.96
CA LEU A 35 3.85 7.32 -3.75
C LEU A 35 4.93 6.26 -3.93
N MET A 36 4.61 5.18 -4.65
CA MET A 36 5.60 4.13 -4.93
C MET A 36 6.74 4.66 -5.80
N ALA A 37 6.42 5.52 -6.78
CA ALA A 37 7.44 6.18 -7.59
C ALA A 37 8.35 7.06 -6.73
N GLU A 38 7.78 7.77 -5.75
CA GLU A 38 8.57 8.58 -4.82
C GLU A 38 9.44 7.71 -3.92
N VAL A 39 8.92 6.56 -3.46
CA VAL A 39 9.70 5.59 -2.67
C VAL A 39 10.92 5.14 -3.47
N ARG A 40 10.75 4.81 -4.73
CA ARG A 40 11.87 4.39 -5.58
C ARG A 40 12.86 5.53 -5.84
N ARG A 41 12.35 6.73 -6.13
CA ARG A 41 13.20 7.90 -6.33
C ARG A 41 14.07 8.17 -5.10
N ALA A 42 13.44 8.16 -3.92
CA ALA A 42 14.15 8.42 -2.67
C ALA A 42 15.21 7.37 -2.39
N THR A 43 14.89 6.10 -2.68
CA THR A 43 15.84 4.99 -2.52
C THR A 43 17.06 5.19 -3.42
N ASP A 44 16.83 5.50 -4.69
CA ASP A 44 17.90 5.69 -5.66
C ASP A 44 18.75 6.92 -5.34
N ALA A 45 18.12 7.95 -4.79
CA ALA A 45 18.82 9.19 -4.40
C ALA A 45 19.51 9.10 -3.05
N GLY A 46 19.28 8.03 -2.29
CA GLY A 46 19.82 7.92 -0.93
C GLY A 46 19.17 8.89 0.05
N ASP A 47 17.93 9.33 -0.23
CA ASP A 47 17.21 10.31 0.59
C ASP A 47 16.34 9.60 1.62
N ALA A 48 16.93 9.31 2.77
CA ALA A 48 16.28 8.55 3.84
C ALA A 48 15.02 9.26 4.37
N ALA A 49 15.08 10.58 4.50
CA ALA A 49 13.94 11.35 5.03
C ALA A 49 12.74 11.29 4.09
N ALA A 50 12.97 11.45 2.77
CA ALA A 50 11.91 11.37 1.77
C ALA A 50 11.34 9.94 1.70
N LEU A 51 12.22 8.93 1.80
CA LEU A 51 11.79 7.53 1.81
C LEU A 51 10.85 7.25 2.97
N GLY A 52 11.23 7.67 4.17
CA GLY A 52 10.41 7.48 5.38
C GLY A 52 9.05 8.17 5.27
N ARG A 53 9.01 9.40 4.75
CA ARG A 53 7.76 10.14 4.60
C ARG A 53 6.82 9.49 3.60
N ALA A 54 7.34 9.09 2.43
CA ALA A 54 6.52 8.47 1.39
C ALA A 54 5.95 7.14 1.87
N ALA A 55 6.79 6.32 2.52
CA ALA A 55 6.35 5.03 3.04
C ALA A 55 5.32 5.19 4.16
N HIS A 56 5.46 6.21 5.01
CA HIS A 56 4.49 6.50 6.07
C HIS A 56 3.12 6.82 5.48
N THR A 57 3.09 7.68 4.47
CA THR A 57 1.85 8.05 3.80
C THR A 57 1.20 6.83 3.14
N LEU A 58 2.01 6.03 2.46
CA LEU A 58 1.52 4.81 1.81
C LEU A 58 0.97 3.81 2.82
N LYS A 59 1.67 3.63 3.95
CA LYS A 59 1.19 2.78 5.05
C LYS A 59 -0.19 3.23 5.53
N GLY A 60 -0.37 4.55 5.70
CA GLY A 60 -1.65 5.11 6.11
C GLY A 60 -2.77 4.80 5.13
N MET A 61 -2.51 4.92 3.83
CA MET A 61 -3.50 4.57 2.81
C MET A 61 -3.84 3.07 2.85
N ILE A 62 -2.82 2.22 2.92
CA ILE A 62 -3.01 0.76 2.94
C ILE A 62 -3.81 0.34 4.18
N SER A 63 -3.65 1.03 5.31
CA SER A 63 -4.31 0.68 6.57
C SER A 63 -5.84 0.68 6.46
N ASN A 64 -6.39 1.36 5.47
CA ASN A 64 -7.84 1.42 5.26
C ASN A 64 -8.42 0.13 4.67
N PHE A 65 -7.58 -0.78 4.20
CA PHE A 65 -8.03 -1.91 3.40
C PHE A 65 -7.88 -3.27 4.06
N CYS A 66 -7.54 -3.31 5.35
CA CYS A 66 -7.42 -4.57 6.09
C CYS A 66 -6.43 -5.53 5.41
N ALA A 67 -5.25 -5.01 5.07
CA ALA A 67 -4.23 -5.74 4.30
C ALA A 67 -2.92 -5.79 5.11
N PRO A 68 -2.83 -6.72 6.09
CA PRO A 68 -1.69 -6.73 7.02
C PRO A 68 -0.34 -6.95 6.35
N THR A 69 -0.26 -7.75 5.29
CA THR A 69 1.02 -8.00 4.62
C THR A 69 1.54 -6.75 3.92
N ALA A 70 0.68 -6.06 3.16
CA ALA A 70 1.08 -4.82 2.49
C ALA A 70 1.41 -3.73 3.52
N GLN A 71 0.63 -3.65 4.60
CA GLN A 71 0.85 -2.68 5.65
C GLN A 71 2.21 -2.91 6.34
N ALA A 72 2.54 -4.17 6.63
CA ALA A 72 3.82 -4.52 7.24
C ALA A 72 4.99 -4.17 6.30
N SER A 73 4.85 -4.39 5.00
CA SER A 73 5.86 -4.01 4.02
C SER A 73 6.10 -2.50 3.99
N ALA A 74 5.04 -1.71 4.03
CA ALA A 74 5.15 -0.25 4.05
C ALA A 74 5.83 0.22 5.34
N PHE A 75 5.48 -0.40 6.48
CA PHE A 75 6.11 -0.08 7.76
C PHE A 75 7.60 -0.42 7.74
N ALA A 76 7.99 -1.54 7.14
CA ALA A 76 9.41 -1.92 7.04
C ALA A 76 10.22 -0.86 6.29
N VAL A 77 9.66 -0.33 5.17
CA VAL A 77 10.33 0.72 4.40
C VAL A 77 10.38 2.03 5.18
N GLU A 78 9.28 2.36 5.87
CA GLU A 78 9.23 3.56 6.72
C GLU A 78 10.33 3.51 7.79
N LYS A 79 10.48 2.37 8.43
CA LYS A 79 11.48 2.17 9.48
C LYS A 79 12.90 2.34 8.94
N ILE A 80 13.18 1.79 7.76
CA ILE A 80 14.47 1.95 7.10
C ILE A 80 14.76 3.44 6.86
N GLY A 81 13.79 4.19 6.38
CA GLY A 81 13.94 5.62 6.16
C GLY A 81 14.23 6.38 7.45
N ARG A 82 13.55 6.03 8.53
CA ARG A 82 13.75 6.67 9.84
C ARG A 82 15.13 6.37 10.41
N GLU A 83 15.62 5.16 10.23
CA GLU A 83 16.93 4.75 10.75
C GLU A 83 18.09 5.32 9.93
N GLY A 84 17.84 5.66 8.68
CA GLY A 84 18.82 6.32 7.84
C GLY A 84 19.79 5.39 7.10
N ASP A 85 19.82 4.12 7.44
CA ASP A 85 20.68 3.15 6.76
C ASP A 85 19.87 2.47 5.64
N LEU A 86 20.16 2.83 4.40
CA LEU A 86 19.41 2.37 3.23
C LEU A 86 19.99 1.10 2.60
N SER A 87 20.89 0.39 3.26
CA SER A 87 21.52 -0.81 2.69
C SER A 87 20.51 -1.90 2.40
N SER A 88 19.44 -2.02 3.18
CA SER A 88 18.38 -3.01 2.97
C SER A 88 17.17 -2.45 2.21
N ALA A 89 17.20 -1.17 1.83
CA ALA A 89 16.06 -0.54 1.16
C ALA A 89 15.69 -1.18 -0.18
N PRO A 90 16.63 -1.54 -1.07
CA PRO A 90 16.24 -2.09 -2.36
C PRO A 90 15.35 -3.34 -2.26
N GLU A 91 15.69 -4.25 -1.35
CA GLU A 91 14.90 -5.47 -1.15
C GLU A 91 13.54 -5.16 -0.56
N ALA A 92 13.50 -4.30 0.47
CA ALA A 92 12.26 -3.93 1.15
C ALA A 92 11.32 -3.17 0.21
N VAL A 93 11.87 -2.30 -0.64
CA VAL A 93 11.09 -1.53 -1.61
C VAL A 93 10.52 -2.45 -2.69
N THR A 94 11.30 -3.42 -3.17
CA THR A 94 10.83 -4.40 -4.13
C THR A 94 9.67 -5.22 -3.55
N ALA A 95 9.79 -5.65 -2.29
CA ALA A 95 8.72 -6.37 -1.62
C ALA A 95 7.47 -5.51 -1.45
N LEU A 96 7.63 -4.25 -1.06
CA LEU A 96 6.51 -3.33 -0.93
C LEU A 96 5.78 -3.15 -2.26
N GLU A 97 6.50 -2.96 -3.34
CA GLU A 97 5.88 -2.79 -4.66
C GLU A 97 5.08 -4.03 -5.05
N ALA A 98 5.63 -5.21 -4.82
CA ALA A 98 4.92 -6.46 -5.13
C ALA A 98 3.65 -6.60 -4.29
N HIS A 99 3.72 -6.29 -2.99
CA HIS A 99 2.57 -6.38 -2.10
C HIS A 99 1.51 -5.33 -2.43
N LEU A 100 1.92 -4.12 -2.81
CA LEU A 100 0.99 -3.06 -3.21
C LEU A 100 0.30 -3.45 -4.53
N ASP A 101 1.04 -3.98 -5.49
CA ASP A 101 0.45 -4.41 -6.77
C ASP A 101 -0.56 -5.54 -6.54
N ALA A 102 -0.22 -6.51 -5.70
CA ALA A 102 -1.12 -7.60 -5.36
C ALA A 102 -2.39 -7.07 -4.69
N LEU A 103 -2.24 -6.10 -3.78
CA LEU A 103 -3.39 -5.51 -3.08
C LEU A 103 -4.29 -4.74 -4.04
N THR A 104 -3.72 -3.88 -4.89
CA THR A 104 -4.53 -3.08 -5.82
C THR A 104 -5.24 -3.98 -6.82
N THR A 105 -4.59 -5.02 -7.32
CA THR A 105 -5.21 -5.99 -8.23
C THR A 105 -6.37 -6.70 -7.53
N ALA A 106 -6.15 -7.20 -6.31
CA ALA A 106 -7.18 -7.92 -5.57
C ALA A 106 -8.38 -7.02 -5.24
N LEU A 107 -8.13 -5.77 -4.86
CA LEU A 107 -9.20 -4.82 -4.55
C LEU A 107 -9.99 -4.45 -5.81
N ASN A 108 -9.32 -4.21 -6.92
CA ASN A 108 -10.01 -3.90 -8.18
C ASN A 108 -10.87 -5.07 -8.65
N ASP A 109 -10.36 -6.30 -8.52
CA ASP A 109 -11.13 -7.50 -8.85
C ASP A 109 -12.34 -7.65 -7.94
N PHE A 110 -12.18 -7.35 -6.65
CA PHE A 110 -13.26 -7.44 -5.67
C PHE A 110 -14.39 -6.47 -6.00
N VAL A 111 -14.05 -5.23 -6.31
CA VAL A 111 -15.03 -4.21 -6.70
C VAL A 111 -15.69 -4.58 -8.04
N ALA A 112 -14.92 -5.04 -9.01
CA ALA A 112 -15.43 -5.42 -10.33
C ALA A 112 -16.42 -6.59 -10.23
N ALA A 113 -16.12 -7.57 -9.36
CA ALA A 113 -17.00 -8.71 -9.14
C ALA A 113 -18.36 -8.28 -8.58
N ARG A 114 -18.39 -7.25 -7.74
CA ARG A 114 -19.63 -6.73 -7.17
C ARG A 114 -20.47 -5.98 -8.21
N SER A 115 -19.80 -5.35 -9.19
CA SER A 115 -20.46 -4.56 -10.23
C SER A 115 -21.02 -5.39 -11.36
N SER A 116 -20.66 -6.65 -11.44
CA SER A 116 -21.08 -7.56 -12.52
C SER A 116 -22.48 -8.10 -12.36
#